data_2980a2ddebae23b84e0f08b19649889a
#
_entry.id   2980a2ddebae23b84e0f08b19649889a
#
_cell.length_a   1.000
_cell.length_b   1.000
_cell.length_c   1.000
_cell.angle_alpha   90.00
_cell.angle_beta   90.00
_cell.angle_gamma   90.00
#
_symmetry.space_group_name_H-M   'P 1'
#
loop_
_entity.id
_entity.type
_entity.pdbx_description
1 polymer ?
#
loop_
_entity_poly.entity_id
_entity_poly.type
_entity_poly.pdbx_seq_one_letter_code
_entity_poly.pdbx_strand_id
1 'polypeptide(L)'
;MAKLTDLVGYQDGAVVSREIINQKSGSVTLFAFDEGQGLSEHMAPFDALVYLLDGEAEITISGKPLHLKQGEMVIMPANQPHSLKATKRFKMVLTMIKA
;
A
#
# COMPACT_ATOMS: atom_id res chain seq x y z
N MET A 1 20.71 -2.34 10.75
CA MET A 1 19.30 -1.91 10.62
C MET A 1 19.11 -1.24 9.27
N ALA A 2 17.92 -1.29 8.71
CA ALA A 2 17.64 -0.77 7.38
C ALA A 2 16.58 0.33 7.44
N LYS A 3 16.67 1.29 6.52
CA LYS A 3 15.58 2.24 6.28
C LYS A 3 14.57 1.60 5.34
N LEU A 4 13.29 1.67 5.66
CA LEU A 4 12.24 1.06 4.85
C LEU A 4 12.23 1.57 3.42
N THR A 5 12.49 2.87 3.21
CA THR A 5 12.53 3.45 1.87
C THR A 5 13.66 2.92 0.99
N ASP A 6 14.71 2.35 1.60
CA ASP A 6 15.84 1.77 0.88
C ASP A 6 15.62 0.31 0.47
N LEU A 7 14.59 -0.33 1.04
CA LEU A 7 14.34 -1.76 0.82
C LEU A 7 13.51 -2.04 -0.42
N VAL A 8 12.92 -1.04 -1.02
CA VAL A 8 12.16 -1.17 -2.26
C VAL A 8 12.43 0.05 -3.13
N GLY A 9 12.64 -0.17 -4.42
CA GLY A 9 12.98 0.88 -5.37
C GLY A 9 11.92 1.04 -6.46
N TYR A 10 11.81 2.26 -6.98
CA TYR A 10 10.94 2.52 -8.14
C TYR A 10 11.51 1.88 -9.39
N GLN A 11 10.62 1.34 -10.23
CA GLN A 11 10.94 0.88 -11.57
C GLN A 11 9.93 1.49 -12.55
N ASP A 12 10.40 1.95 -13.68
CA ASP A 12 9.55 2.59 -14.68
C ASP A 12 8.43 1.67 -15.15
N GLY A 13 7.20 2.18 -15.09
CA GLY A 13 6.01 1.46 -15.53
C GLY A 13 5.65 0.25 -14.67
N ALA A 14 6.15 0.14 -13.45
CA ALA A 14 5.99 -1.05 -12.65
C ALA A 14 5.52 -0.78 -11.21
N VAL A 15 4.95 -1.83 -10.62
CA VAL A 15 4.73 -1.94 -9.18
C VAL A 15 5.73 -2.97 -8.68
N VAL A 16 6.56 -2.57 -7.73
CA VAL A 16 7.56 -3.44 -7.11
C VAL A 16 7.16 -3.73 -5.69
N SER A 17 7.25 -4.98 -5.27
CA SER A 17 6.92 -5.37 -3.90
C SER A 17 8.05 -6.16 -3.26
N ARG A 18 8.16 -6.00 -1.94
CA ARG A 18 9.10 -6.78 -1.13
C ARG A 18 8.42 -7.19 0.17
N GLU A 19 8.28 -8.47 0.37
CA GLU A 19 7.70 -9.03 1.58
C GLU A 19 8.73 -9.00 2.71
N ILE A 20 8.37 -8.40 3.83
CA ILE A 20 9.25 -8.29 5.00
C ILE A 20 8.96 -9.41 5.99
N ILE A 21 7.68 -9.59 6.32
CA ILE A 21 7.20 -10.63 7.23
C ILE A 21 5.94 -11.22 6.61
N ASN A 22 5.84 -12.54 6.61
CA ASN A 22 4.62 -13.21 6.18
C ASN A 22 4.37 -14.41 7.10
N GLN A 23 3.30 -14.32 7.88
CA GLN A 23 2.89 -15.34 8.83
C GLN A 23 1.39 -15.57 8.72
N LYS A 24 0.88 -16.63 9.35
CA LYS A 24 -0.56 -16.93 9.35
C LYS A 24 -1.38 -15.79 9.96
N SER A 25 -0.85 -15.13 10.97
CA SER A 25 -1.54 -14.07 11.71
C SER A 25 -1.42 -12.70 11.06
N GLY A 26 -0.53 -12.52 10.10
CA GLY A 26 -0.37 -11.24 9.44
C GLY A 26 0.85 -11.14 8.55
N SER A 27 0.94 -10.04 7.81
CA SER A 27 2.05 -9.79 6.91
C SER A 27 2.41 -8.31 6.88
N VAL A 28 3.68 -8.04 6.56
CA VAL A 28 4.21 -6.70 6.31
C VAL A 28 4.91 -6.73 4.95
N THR A 29 4.43 -5.91 4.02
CA THR A 29 4.96 -5.85 2.66
C THR A 29 5.23 -4.40 2.27
N LEU A 30 6.36 -4.16 1.63
CA LEU A 30 6.70 -2.87 1.06
C LEU A 30 6.32 -2.86 -0.42
N PHE A 31 5.83 -1.72 -0.90
CA PHE A 31 5.51 -1.50 -2.31
C PHE A 31 6.11 -0.20 -2.80
N ALA A 32 6.54 -0.19 -4.04
CA ALA A 32 6.90 1.02 -4.76
C ALA A 32 6.11 1.06 -6.07
N PHE A 33 5.35 2.12 -6.27
CA PHE A 33 4.49 2.31 -7.45
C PHE A 33 5.05 3.43 -8.30
N ASP A 34 5.29 3.16 -9.59
CA ASP A 34 5.57 4.23 -10.52
C ASP A 34 4.29 5.05 -10.78
N GLU A 35 4.46 6.30 -11.19
CA GLU A 35 3.33 7.18 -11.52
C GLU A 35 2.42 6.51 -12.55
N GLY A 36 1.11 6.57 -12.32
CA GLY A 36 0.11 5.96 -13.18
C GLY A 36 -0.20 4.50 -12.88
N GLN A 37 0.64 3.83 -12.11
CA GLN A 37 0.40 2.44 -11.72
C GLN A 37 -0.58 2.38 -10.54
N GLY A 38 -1.16 1.20 -10.31
CA GLY A 38 -2.10 1.02 -9.21
C GLY A 38 -2.48 -0.43 -9.02
N LEU A 39 -3.40 -0.64 -8.09
CA LEU A 39 -4.04 -1.93 -7.86
C LEU A 39 -5.53 -1.75 -8.07
N SER A 40 -6.10 -2.61 -8.91
CA SER A 40 -7.53 -2.57 -9.21
C SER A 40 -8.37 -2.90 -7.97
N GLU A 41 -9.66 -2.54 -8.03
CA GLU A 41 -10.56 -2.75 -6.92
C GLU A 41 -10.64 -4.24 -6.54
N HIS A 42 -10.50 -4.51 -5.27
CA HIS A 42 -10.58 -5.85 -4.69
C HIS A 42 -10.99 -5.75 -3.23
N MET A 43 -11.32 -6.89 -2.63
CA MET A 43 -11.65 -7.01 -1.21
C MET A 43 -10.76 -8.06 -0.58
N ALA A 44 -10.45 -7.87 0.70
CA ALA A 44 -9.78 -8.88 1.51
C ALA A 44 -10.54 -9.08 2.81
N PRO A 45 -10.56 -10.30 3.38
CA PRO A 45 -11.25 -10.55 4.65
C PRO A 45 -10.40 -10.13 5.86
N PHE A 46 -9.49 -9.20 5.68
CA PHE A 46 -8.53 -8.76 6.70
C PHE A 46 -8.49 -7.24 6.78
N ASP A 47 -8.30 -6.72 7.98
CA ASP A 47 -7.97 -5.31 8.13
C ASP A 47 -6.54 -5.08 7.64
N ALA A 48 -6.33 -4.00 6.90
CA ALA A 48 -5.03 -3.65 6.36
C ALA A 48 -4.70 -2.19 6.69
N LEU A 49 -3.48 -1.95 7.14
CA LEU A 49 -2.97 -0.61 7.37
C LEU A 49 -2.03 -0.23 6.23
N VAL A 50 -2.29 0.90 5.59
CA VAL A 50 -1.40 1.49 4.60
C VAL A 50 -0.72 2.70 5.23
N TYR A 51 0.61 2.70 5.24
CA TYR A 51 1.41 3.84 5.69
C TYR A 51 2.28 4.32 4.53
N LEU A 52 2.15 5.60 4.16
CA LEU A 52 2.90 6.15 3.05
C LEU A 52 4.28 6.60 3.48
N LEU A 53 5.31 6.00 2.87
CA LEU A 53 6.71 6.30 3.15
C LEU A 53 7.25 7.43 2.29
N ASP A 54 6.71 7.57 1.07
CA ASP A 54 7.22 8.53 0.07
C ASP A 54 6.13 8.79 -0.96
N GLY A 55 6.07 10.00 -1.49
CA GLY A 55 5.16 10.35 -2.59
C GLY A 55 3.73 10.61 -2.17
N GLU A 56 2.81 10.37 -3.10
CA GLU A 56 1.37 10.61 -2.91
C GLU A 56 0.56 9.51 -3.59
N ALA A 57 -0.52 9.09 -2.94
CA ALA A 57 -1.39 8.02 -3.44
C ALA A 57 -2.85 8.39 -3.30
N GLU A 58 -3.66 7.94 -4.26
CA GLU A 58 -5.11 7.96 -4.14
C GLU A 58 -5.57 6.56 -3.75
N ILE A 59 -6.29 6.48 -2.64
CA ILE A 59 -6.84 5.21 -2.16
C ILE A 59 -8.36 5.38 -2.09
N THR A 60 -9.07 4.49 -2.80
CA THR A 60 -10.53 4.50 -2.81
C THR A 60 -11.03 3.33 -1.96
N ILE A 61 -11.83 3.64 -0.94
CA ILE A 61 -12.40 2.65 -0.02
C ILE A 61 -13.92 2.78 -0.09
N SER A 62 -14.59 1.68 -0.47
CA SER A 62 -16.05 1.65 -0.61
C SER A 62 -16.58 2.80 -1.48
N GLY A 63 -15.89 3.07 -2.59
CA GLY A 63 -16.24 4.12 -3.54
C GLY A 63 -15.83 5.53 -3.12
N LYS A 64 -15.21 5.70 -1.95
CA LYS A 64 -14.81 7.01 -1.43
C LYS A 64 -13.32 7.24 -1.63
N PRO A 65 -12.90 8.19 -2.48
CA PRO A 65 -11.50 8.46 -2.70
C PRO A 65 -10.88 9.24 -1.54
N LEU A 66 -9.66 8.82 -1.15
CA LEU A 66 -8.85 9.49 -0.14
C LEU A 66 -7.49 9.76 -0.75
N HIS A 67 -6.91 10.92 -0.42
CA HIS A 67 -5.58 11.28 -0.89
C HIS A 67 -4.59 11.23 0.28
N LEU A 68 -3.61 10.33 0.17
CA LEU A 68 -2.56 10.18 1.17
C LEU A 68 -1.26 10.81 0.71
N LYS A 69 -0.60 11.48 1.65
CA LYS A 69 0.73 12.05 1.47
C LYS A 69 1.74 11.33 2.36
N GLN A 70 3.01 11.56 2.10
CA GLN A 70 4.10 11.01 2.91
C GLN A 70 3.86 11.24 4.40
N GLY A 71 4.02 10.19 5.19
CA GLY A 71 3.84 10.23 6.63
C GLY A 71 2.42 9.96 7.10
N GLU A 72 1.46 9.85 6.18
CA GLU A 72 0.07 9.59 6.52
C GLU A 72 -0.27 8.11 6.38
N MET A 73 -1.30 7.67 7.08
CA MET A 73 -1.77 6.29 7.04
C MET A 73 -3.28 6.23 6.92
N VAL A 74 -3.78 5.09 6.46
CA VAL A 74 -5.21 4.78 6.43
C VAL A 74 -5.41 3.30 6.73
N ILE A 75 -6.53 2.97 7.36
CA ILE A 75 -6.96 1.59 7.56
C ILE A 75 -7.96 1.26 6.46
N MET A 76 -7.70 0.17 5.73
CA MET A 76 -8.65 -0.42 4.79
C MET A 76 -9.37 -1.55 5.53
N PRO A 77 -10.63 -1.37 5.92
CA PRO A 77 -11.33 -2.37 6.73
C PRO A 77 -11.58 -3.66 5.96
N ALA A 78 -11.63 -4.76 6.71
CA ALA A 78 -11.96 -6.07 6.17
C ALA A 78 -13.29 -6.04 5.41
N ASN A 79 -13.36 -6.77 4.30
CA ASN A 79 -14.58 -6.97 3.50
C ASN A 79 -15.15 -5.70 2.86
N GLN A 80 -14.35 -4.64 2.74
CA GLN A 80 -14.73 -3.45 1.99
C GLN A 80 -13.87 -3.34 0.72
N PRO A 81 -14.49 -2.98 -0.42
CA PRO A 81 -13.73 -2.85 -1.66
C PRO A 81 -12.76 -1.67 -1.58
N HIS A 82 -11.56 -1.86 -2.09
CA HIS A 82 -10.55 -0.81 -2.13
C HIS A 82 -9.69 -0.92 -3.38
N SER A 83 -9.15 0.22 -3.79
CA SER A 83 -8.22 0.33 -4.91
C SER A 83 -7.18 1.40 -4.61
N LEU A 84 -6.03 1.31 -5.28
CA LEU A 84 -4.94 2.25 -5.12
C LEU A 84 -4.51 2.78 -6.49
N LYS A 85 -4.14 4.06 -6.54
CA LYS A 85 -3.64 4.69 -7.76
C LYS A 85 -2.50 5.64 -7.43
N ALA A 86 -1.41 5.53 -8.17
CA ALA A 86 -0.26 6.41 -8.03
C ALA A 86 -0.47 7.68 -8.86
N THR A 87 -0.98 8.73 -8.21
CA THR A 87 -1.05 10.06 -8.80
C THR A 87 0.35 10.64 -8.98
N LYS A 88 1.25 10.22 -8.09
CA LYS A 88 2.70 10.40 -8.18
C LYS A 88 3.34 9.10 -7.75
N ARG A 89 4.64 8.92 -8.00
CA ARG A 89 5.37 7.78 -7.45
C ARG A 89 5.18 7.74 -5.95
N PHE A 90 4.97 6.55 -5.39
CA PHE A 90 4.87 6.42 -3.95
C PHE A 90 5.40 5.08 -3.46
N LYS A 91 5.88 5.09 -2.22
CA LYS A 91 6.25 3.87 -1.50
C LYS A 91 5.36 3.75 -0.28
N MET A 92 4.93 2.54 0.02
CA MET A 92 4.08 2.29 1.17
C MET A 92 4.45 1.01 1.90
N VAL A 93 4.09 0.97 3.18
CA VAL A 93 4.06 -0.26 3.97
C VAL A 93 2.61 -0.72 4.03
N LEU A 94 2.38 -1.98 3.68
CA LEU A 94 1.08 -2.63 3.84
C LEU A 94 1.20 -3.65 4.95
N THR A 95 0.43 -3.46 6.02
CA THR A 95 0.35 -4.40 7.15
C THR A 95 -1.03 -5.01 7.17
N MET A 96 -1.12 -6.34 7.04
CA MET A 96 -2.38 -7.06 7.11
C MET A 96 -2.46 -7.88 8.39
N ILE A 97 -3.60 -7.78 9.08
CA ILE A 97 -3.88 -8.57 10.27
C ILE A 97 -4.84 -9.68 9.86
N LYS A 98 -4.36 -10.91 9.90
CA LYS A 98 -5.09 -12.09 9.41
C LYS A 98 -5.67 -12.97 10.50
N ALA A 99 -5.42 -12.62 11.73
CA ALA A 99 -5.88 -13.42 12.87
C ALA A 99 -7.27 -13.00 13.34
#